data_76ce458f5189cf69efccb18f65d2f6b4
#
_entry.id   76ce458f5189cf69efccb18f65d2f6b4
#
_cell.length_a   1.000
_cell.length_b   1.000
_cell.length_c   1.000
_cell.angle_alpha   90.00
_cell.angle_beta   90.00
_cell.angle_gamma   90.00
#
_symmetry.space_group_name_H-M   'P 1'
#
loop_
_entity.id
_entity.type
_entity.pdbx_description
1 polymer ?
#
loop_
_entity_poly.entity_id
_entity_poly.type
_entity_poly.pdbx_seq_one_letter_code
_entity_poly.pdbx_strand_id
1 'polypeptide(L)'
;MATRPDQAAELKVDPNSLYLEEIFTDRRVGTIRRLTPVNKTGARDQARPVLYVGETQVLTPAGALPIAFEIGAGSLEDAAEKFGQLAKEAIERTVKELQELRRQAASSIVVPGAPGAGKIQIP
;
A
#
# COMPACT_ATOMS: atom_id res chain seq x y z
N MET A 1 -12.37 3.67 20.71
CA MET A 1 -13.15 2.46 20.49
C MET A 1 -12.56 1.31 21.31
N ALA A 2 -13.41 0.59 22.01
CA ALA A 2 -12.94 -0.51 22.83
C ALA A 2 -12.59 -1.73 21.96
N THR A 3 -11.50 -2.39 22.30
CA THR A 3 -11.08 -3.60 21.62
C THR A 3 -11.74 -4.80 22.29
N ARG A 4 -12.38 -5.64 21.50
CA ARG A 4 -12.99 -6.84 22.03
C ARG A 4 -11.90 -7.85 22.46
N PRO A 5 -12.19 -8.74 23.42
CA PRO A 5 -11.17 -9.67 23.90
C PRO A 5 -10.55 -10.54 22.80
N ASP A 6 -11.34 -10.98 21.81
CA ASP A 6 -10.80 -11.77 20.71
C ASP A 6 -9.87 -10.94 19.85
N GLN A 7 -10.19 -9.66 19.63
CA GLN A 7 -9.32 -8.77 18.87
C GLN A 7 -8.04 -8.49 19.63
N ALA A 8 -8.11 -8.33 20.94
CA ALA A 8 -6.93 -8.11 21.77
C ALA A 8 -5.97 -9.30 21.67
N ALA A 9 -6.51 -10.53 21.63
CA ALA A 9 -5.68 -11.72 21.49
C ALA A 9 -4.98 -11.77 20.13
N GLU A 10 -5.58 -11.17 19.10
CA GLU A 10 -5.00 -11.16 17.77
C GLU A 10 -3.95 -10.06 17.60
N LEU A 11 -3.81 -9.17 18.56
CA LEU A 11 -2.87 -8.05 18.47
C LEU A 11 -1.50 -8.41 19.02
N LYS A 12 -1.15 -9.68 19.00
CA LYS A 12 0.16 -10.13 19.45
C LYS A 12 1.16 -10.03 18.31
N VAL A 13 2.32 -9.43 18.62
CA VAL A 13 3.43 -9.37 17.66
C VAL A 13 4.08 -10.75 17.61
N ASP A 14 4.34 -11.23 16.40
CA ASP A 14 5.01 -12.51 16.21
C ASP A 14 6.52 -12.30 16.31
N PRO A 15 7.17 -12.81 17.37
CA PRO A 15 8.61 -12.57 17.54
C PRO A 15 9.47 -13.26 16.50
N ASN A 16 8.90 -14.18 15.72
CA ASN A 16 9.65 -14.85 14.65
C ASN A 16 9.49 -14.16 13.30
N SER A 17 8.75 -13.04 13.24
CA SER A 17 8.51 -12.32 12.00
C SER A 17 8.91 -10.87 12.10
N LEU A 18 9.85 -10.54 12.96
CA LEU A 18 10.25 -9.16 13.20
C LEU A 18 11.18 -8.65 12.12
N TYR A 19 11.11 -7.35 11.88
CA TYR A 19 12.00 -6.64 10.97
C TYR A 19 12.50 -5.37 11.63
N LEU A 20 13.75 -5.04 11.34
CA LEU A 20 14.26 -3.70 11.61
C LEU A 20 13.87 -2.84 10.43
N GLU A 21 13.13 -1.78 10.67
CA GLU A 21 12.67 -0.91 9.59
C GLU A 21 13.50 0.37 9.56
N GLU A 22 14.03 0.69 8.39
CA GLU A 22 14.79 1.92 8.17
C GLU A 22 14.14 2.67 7.03
N ILE A 23 14.03 4.00 7.18
CA ILE A 23 13.34 4.83 6.21
C ILE A 23 14.35 5.77 5.56
N PHE A 24 14.42 5.73 4.24
CA PHE A 24 15.30 6.58 3.44
C PHE A 24 14.45 7.45 2.53
N THR A 25 14.77 8.73 2.44
CA THR A 25 13.99 9.64 1.61
C THR A 25 14.91 10.64 0.95
N ASP A 26 14.57 11.02 -0.30
CA ASP A 26 15.27 12.11 -0.97
C ASP A 26 14.57 13.44 -0.71
N ARG A 27 13.48 13.42 0.06
CA ARG A 27 12.68 14.59 0.42
C ARG A 27 12.05 15.29 -0.79
N ARG A 28 11.87 14.57 -1.86
CA ARG A 28 11.28 15.13 -3.09
C ARG A 28 10.25 14.19 -3.70
N VAL A 29 10.66 12.98 -4.02
CA VAL A 29 9.82 12.05 -4.78
C VAL A 29 9.11 11.06 -3.87
N GLY A 30 9.81 10.52 -2.87
CA GLY A 30 9.20 9.54 -2.02
C GLY A 30 10.18 8.98 -1.01
N THR A 31 9.81 7.82 -0.48
CA THR A 31 10.60 7.13 0.54
C THR A 31 10.81 5.68 0.15
N ILE A 32 11.89 5.11 0.67
CA ILE A 32 12.15 3.68 0.57
C ILE A 32 12.33 3.17 1.98
N ARG A 33 11.59 2.13 2.34
CA ARG A 33 11.77 1.46 3.62
C ARG A 33 12.55 0.18 3.40
N ARG A 34 13.60 -0.01 4.17
CA ARG A 34 14.37 -1.25 4.16
C ARG A 34 13.98 -2.06 5.38
N LEU A 35 13.47 -3.26 5.14
CA LEU A 35 13.01 -4.16 6.18
C LEU A 35 14.03 -5.28 6.30
N THR A 36 14.84 -5.21 7.35
CA THR A 36 15.88 -6.20 7.60
C THR A 36 15.35 -7.21 8.61
N PRO A 37 15.24 -8.50 8.23
CA PRO A 37 14.71 -9.49 9.15
C PRO A 37 15.60 -9.63 10.38
N VAL A 38 14.98 -9.73 11.54
CA VAL A 38 15.72 -9.94 12.79
C VAL A 38 15.01 -11.05 13.56
N ASN A 39 15.79 -11.70 14.44
CA ASN A 39 15.23 -12.69 15.34
C ASN A 39 14.63 -12.01 16.57
N LYS A 40 14.10 -12.80 17.49
CA LYS A 40 13.40 -12.23 18.65
C LYS A 40 14.29 -11.44 19.58
N THR A 41 15.61 -11.55 19.45
CA THR A 41 16.54 -10.73 20.23
C THR A 41 16.97 -9.47 19.50
N GLY A 42 16.51 -9.28 18.25
CA GLY A 42 16.88 -8.13 17.45
C GLY A 42 18.09 -8.33 16.57
N ALA A 43 18.72 -9.49 16.64
CA ALA A 43 19.88 -9.78 15.81
C ALA A 43 19.45 -10.17 14.40
N ARG A 44 20.31 -9.90 13.41
CA ARG A 44 19.99 -10.18 12.01
C ARG A 44 19.64 -11.65 11.80
N ASP A 45 18.54 -11.90 11.11
CA ASP A 45 18.12 -13.24 10.71
C ASP A 45 18.54 -13.46 9.26
N GLN A 46 19.57 -14.23 9.05
CA GLN A 46 20.13 -14.46 7.71
C GLN A 46 19.27 -15.39 6.86
N ALA A 47 18.32 -16.08 7.47
CA ALA A 47 17.47 -17.03 6.75
C ALA A 47 16.38 -16.35 5.94
N ARG A 48 16.07 -15.09 6.25
CA ARG A 48 15.04 -14.35 5.52
C ARG A 48 15.67 -13.20 4.75
N PRO A 49 15.13 -12.85 3.57
CA PRO A 49 15.72 -11.79 2.76
C PRO A 49 15.35 -10.40 3.27
N VAL A 50 16.22 -9.43 2.97
CA VAL A 50 15.92 -8.02 3.17
C VAL A 50 14.88 -7.60 2.13
N LEU A 51 13.87 -6.84 2.58
CA LEU A 51 12.81 -6.36 1.70
C LEU A 51 12.92 -4.86 1.53
N TYR A 52 12.50 -4.37 0.38
CA TYR A 52 12.45 -2.93 0.09
C TYR A 52 11.05 -2.56 -0.31
N VAL A 53 10.52 -1.51 0.30
CA VAL A 53 9.18 -1.02 0.00
C VAL A 53 9.28 0.46 -0.33
N GLY A 54 8.83 0.83 -1.53
CA GLY A 54 8.77 2.23 -1.92
C GLY A 54 7.41 2.81 -1.62
N GLU A 55 7.40 4.12 -1.37
CA GLU A 55 6.15 4.82 -1.14
C GLU A 55 6.23 6.21 -1.75
N THR A 56 5.18 6.60 -2.47
CA THR A 56 5.06 7.94 -3.03
C THR A 56 3.62 8.39 -2.83
N GLN A 57 3.33 9.64 -3.18
CA GLN A 57 1.98 10.17 -3.05
C GLN A 57 1.52 10.70 -4.39
N VAL A 58 0.24 10.46 -4.67
CA VAL A 58 -0.42 10.99 -5.87
C VAL A 58 -1.48 11.97 -5.42
N LEU A 59 -1.48 13.15 -6.01
CA LEU A 59 -2.49 14.15 -5.70
C LEU A 59 -3.77 13.83 -6.46
N THR A 60 -4.87 13.73 -5.75
CA THR A 60 -6.19 13.49 -6.32
C THR A 60 -7.12 14.60 -5.89
N PRO A 61 -8.28 14.74 -6.54
CA PRO A 61 -9.26 15.74 -6.08
C PRO A 61 -9.70 15.54 -4.64
N ALA A 62 -9.59 14.30 -4.14
CA ALA A 62 -9.94 14.00 -2.75
C ALA A 62 -8.76 14.17 -1.79
N GLY A 63 -7.57 14.55 -2.30
CA GLY A 63 -6.40 14.76 -1.47
C GLY A 63 -5.23 13.87 -1.91
N ALA A 64 -4.19 13.85 -1.11
CA ALA A 64 -3.01 13.04 -1.39
C ALA A 64 -3.30 11.58 -1.08
N LEU A 65 -2.98 10.71 -2.04
CA LEU A 65 -3.18 9.28 -1.91
C LEU A 65 -1.81 8.61 -1.82
N PRO A 66 -1.47 7.98 -0.69
CA PRO A 66 -0.20 7.28 -0.58
C PRO A 66 -0.24 5.96 -1.35
N ILE A 67 0.83 5.68 -2.07
CA ILE A 67 0.94 4.46 -2.86
C ILE A 67 2.22 3.76 -2.46
N ALA A 68 2.10 2.53 -1.96
CA ALA A 68 3.23 1.72 -1.56
C ALA A 68 3.39 0.55 -2.53
N PHE A 69 4.63 0.16 -2.77
CA PHE A 69 4.93 -0.93 -3.70
C PHE A 69 6.21 -1.62 -3.29
N GLU A 70 6.27 -2.93 -3.53
CA GLU A 70 7.48 -3.68 -3.24
C GLU A 70 8.52 -3.47 -4.33
N ILE A 71 9.78 -3.43 -3.93
CA ILE A 71 10.88 -3.28 -4.86
C ILE A 71 11.78 -4.50 -4.74
N GLY A 72 11.83 -5.31 -5.79
CA GLY A 72 12.72 -6.47 -5.82
C GLY A 72 14.13 -6.01 -6.08
N ALA A 73 14.92 -5.86 -5.02
CA ALA A 73 16.25 -5.30 -5.11
C ALA A 73 17.20 -6.03 -4.15
N GLY A 74 18.46 -6.04 -4.51
CA GLY A 74 19.49 -6.64 -3.68
C GLY A 74 20.23 -5.64 -2.80
N SER A 75 19.97 -4.35 -2.95
CA SER A 75 20.63 -3.30 -2.19
C SER A 75 19.77 -2.05 -2.20
N LEU A 76 20.09 -1.12 -1.31
CA LEU A 76 19.39 0.16 -1.29
C LEU A 76 19.62 0.93 -2.59
N GLU A 77 20.82 0.89 -3.10
CA GLU A 77 21.13 1.57 -4.36
C GLU A 77 20.29 1.01 -5.50
N ASP A 78 20.19 -0.31 -5.58
CA ASP A 78 19.38 -0.97 -6.59
C ASP A 78 17.90 -0.61 -6.44
N ALA A 79 17.42 -0.54 -5.19
CA ALA A 79 16.04 -0.15 -4.94
C ALA A 79 15.79 1.28 -5.39
N ALA A 80 16.73 2.18 -5.13
CA ALA A 80 16.60 3.58 -5.55
C ALA A 80 16.56 3.69 -7.07
N GLU A 81 17.36 2.90 -7.77
CA GLU A 81 17.38 2.93 -9.23
C GLU A 81 16.07 2.41 -9.83
N LYS A 82 15.46 1.42 -9.18
CA LYS A 82 14.21 0.83 -9.66
C LYS A 82 12.98 1.60 -9.22
N PHE A 83 13.14 2.53 -8.28
CA PHE A 83 12.01 3.19 -7.66
C PHE A 83 11.10 3.86 -8.68
N GLY A 84 11.68 4.66 -9.58
CA GLY A 84 10.88 5.45 -10.51
C GLY A 84 9.99 4.60 -11.40
N GLN A 85 10.53 3.54 -11.95
CA GLN A 85 9.77 2.67 -12.86
C GLN A 85 8.67 1.95 -12.11
N LEU A 86 8.98 1.43 -10.92
CA LEU A 86 8.00 0.69 -10.13
C LEU A 86 6.93 1.62 -9.57
N ALA A 87 7.31 2.84 -9.20
CA ALA A 87 6.34 3.83 -8.75
C ALA A 87 5.35 4.16 -9.87
N LYS A 88 5.87 4.35 -11.09
CA LYS A 88 5.01 4.64 -12.23
C LYS A 88 4.01 3.52 -12.46
N GLU A 89 4.48 2.28 -12.42
CA GLU A 89 3.61 1.13 -12.61
C GLU A 89 2.56 1.02 -11.52
N ALA A 90 2.96 1.30 -10.26
CA ALA A 90 2.03 1.25 -9.14
C ALA A 90 0.97 2.33 -9.25
N ILE A 91 1.37 3.53 -9.69
CA ILE A 91 0.43 4.64 -9.89
C ILE A 91 -0.56 4.30 -10.98
N GLU A 92 -0.09 3.78 -12.10
CA GLU A 92 -0.97 3.40 -13.22
C GLU A 92 -1.95 2.34 -12.80
N ARG A 93 -1.49 1.36 -12.04
CA ARG A 93 -2.35 0.29 -11.55
C ARG A 93 -3.42 0.84 -10.61
N THR A 94 -3.03 1.74 -9.71
CA THR A 94 -3.95 2.33 -8.75
C THR A 94 -5.01 3.18 -9.46
N VAL A 95 -4.60 3.99 -10.43
CA VAL A 95 -5.54 4.80 -11.19
C VAL A 95 -6.55 3.91 -11.92
N LYS A 96 -6.06 2.83 -12.51
CA LYS A 96 -6.93 1.89 -13.21
C LYS A 96 -7.95 1.25 -12.26
N GLU A 97 -7.49 0.86 -11.08
CA GLU A 97 -8.37 0.27 -10.07
C GLU A 97 -9.43 1.26 -9.61
N LEU A 98 -9.06 2.51 -9.42
CA LEU A 98 -10.01 3.53 -9.01
C LEU A 98 -11.06 3.78 -10.08
N GLN A 99 -10.65 3.78 -11.35
CA GLN A 99 -11.60 3.93 -12.46
C GLN A 99 -12.55 2.76 -12.51
N GLU A 100 -12.06 1.56 -12.28
CA GLU A 100 -12.87 0.36 -12.27
C GLU A 100 -13.91 0.40 -11.15
N LEU A 101 -13.48 0.81 -9.96
CA LEU A 101 -14.39 0.93 -8.82
C LEU A 101 -15.48 1.97 -9.08
N ARG A 102 -15.10 3.09 -9.68
CA ARG A 102 -16.06 4.14 -10.01
C ARG A 102 -17.10 3.63 -11.01
N ARG A 103 -16.65 2.87 -12.00
CA ARG A 103 -17.55 2.30 -13.01
C ARG A 103 -18.52 1.30 -12.38
N GLN A 104 -18.03 0.46 -11.48
CA GLN A 104 -18.87 -0.52 -10.79
C GLN A 104 -19.88 0.17 -9.88
N ALA A 105 -19.46 1.23 -9.19
CA ALA A 105 -20.37 1.98 -8.35
C ALA A 105 -21.48 2.63 -9.17
N ALA A 106 -21.14 3.19 -10.32
CA ALA A 106 -22.11 3.80 -11.21
C ALA A 106 -23.11 2.77 -11.72
N SER A 107 -22.63 1.57 -12.08
CA SER A 107 -23.52 0.49 -12.51
C SER A 107 -24.45 0.06 -11.39
N SER A 108 -23.97 -0.01 -10.18
CA SER A 108 -24.79 -0.39 -9.04
C SER A 108 -25.89 0.61 -8.78
N ILE A 109 -25.60 1.90 -8.93
CA ILE A 109 -26.58 2.96 -8.72
C ILE A 109 -27.66 2.94 -9.78
N VAL A 110 -27.29 2.64 -11.00
CA VAL A 110 -28.22 2.67 -12.13
C VAL A 110 -29.26 1.55 -12.08
N VAL A 111 -28.87 0.42 -11.54
CA VAL A 111 -29.84 -0.66 -11.42
C VAL A 111 -30.95 -0.25 -10.51
N PRO A 112 -32.13 -0.17 -10.90
CA PRO A 112 -33.09 0.28 -10.06
C PRO A 112 -34.33 -0.27 -9.85
N GLY A 113 -33.73 -0.14 -9.89
CA GLY A 113 -34.54 -0.29 -9.59
C GLY A 113 -35.32 0.21 -9.71
N ALA A 114 -34.74 0.38 -10.02
CA ALA A 114 -35.09 0.93 -10.09
C ALA A 114 -35.37 1.43 -10.54
N PRO A 115 -35.71 1.55 -10.98
CA PRO A 115 -35.85 2.27 -11.53
C PRO A 115 -35.64 3.02 -11.85
N GLY A 116 -35.17 3.21 -11.98
CA GLY A 116 -34.93 3.96 -12.21
C GLY A 116 -34.43 4.26 -12.37
N ALA A 117 -34.32 4.31 -12.45
CA ALA A 117 -33.97 4.86 -12.51
C ALA A 117 -33.62 5.35 -12.60
N GLY A 118 -33.53 5.56 -12.68
CA GLY A 118 -33.33 6.33 -12.86
C GLY A 118 -33.15 6.68 -12.48
N LYS A 119 -33.33 6.84 -12.47
CA LYS A 119 -33.24 7.49 -12.06
C LYS A 119 -32.81 8.06 -11.65
N ILE A 120 -32.70 8.22 -11.55
CA ILE A 120 -32.38 8.98 -11.24
C ILE A 120 -31.88 9.30 -11.18
N GLN A 121 -31.72 9.27 -11.33
CA GLN A 121 -31.41 9.81 -11.35
C GLN A 121 -31.08 10.09 -11.34
N ILE A 122 -31.24 9.98 -11.42
CA ILE A 122 -31.15 10.48 -11.44
C ILE A 122 -30.97 10.85 -11.65
N PRO A 123 -31.03 11.00 -11.84
CA PRO A 123 -31.02 11.71 -12.01
C PRO A 123 -30.79 12.11 -12.20
#